data_33e459268df5ffa5cd473167ab2fd4bb
#
_entry.id   33e459268df5ffa5cd473167ab2fd4bb
#
_cell.length_a   1.000
_cell.length_b   1.000
_cell.length_c   1.000
_cell.angle_alpha   90.00
_cell.angle_beta   90.00
_cell.angle_gamma   90.00
#
_symmetry.space_group_name_H-M   'P 1'
#
loop_
_entity.id
_entity.type
_entity.pdbx_description
1 polymer ?
#
loop_
_entity_poly.entity_id
_entity_poly.type
_entity_poly.pdbx_seq_one_letter_code
_entity_poly.pdbx_strand_id
1 'polypeptide(L)'
;MPQGNSINAIRFAKDKTNGWSVGANGVILRTRDGGFDWEEQESPANTTLYGLYVQDRSRAVISGARGVVLTTTNGGRKWTHRLTGVRDHLFSVAFAKNDPLRGWAVGSFGAIISTSDGGVTWKKQNAPTTAHLFCISFVDTRTGIAVGSKGTVLVTSNGGAEWKPHTGISGSTLTGVAFSSLKRAVIVGYGGTILETGDGGHTWRSINSLITTDLLSVFFTGDKSGWAAGDNGVVLTTGDGGTIWLPVNVRTSPRLATVFFADESLGWAAGADGLVVRTDDGGLSWRRLTEGGRDDLAHIIFLDGSRGLAVGSRGRILFTSSGGKSWTVRPSPTTLPLNAIDFIDQKQGWIVGDKGTILRTVNGGVTWSQVAIEIREDLFGIDFISPQQGWIVGARGTILNTKDGGETWQAQRADTFSWLEDVRFTDERRGIAVGSNGTILRTEDGGETWRRVDRNLKEWLYALTFADAQRGYAVGARGVILRTDDGGANWKDVESGLTTNLFAVGVVGRDDVLVTGDQGRILHSKDAGQTWEMQPTITSTPLFSVAYRGGSNIWVAGRGGAILRRTEEIATVKIPTPKLPPALRRGPPKFESQNNQVVVDDGDIPRAHPPQKQPARPK
;
A
#
# COMPACT_ATOMS: atom_id res chain seq x y z
N MET A 1 5.30 -1.20 -10.54
CA MET A 1 4.30 -0.27 -9.99
C MET A 1 4.36 -0.34 -8.47
N PRO A 2 4.29 0.76 -7.72
CA PRO A 2 4.26 0.73 -6.26
C PRO A 2 2.93 0.10 -5.81
N GLN A 3 2.98 -1.12 -5.40
CA GLN A 3 1.88 -2.04 -5.07
C GLN A 3 1.03 -1.54 -3.88
N GLY A 4 0.33 -0.39 -4.04
CA GLY A 4 -0.46 0.22 -2.96
C GLY A 4 0.36 0.89 -1.85
N ASN A 5 1.69 0.82 -1.87
CA ASN A 5 2.53 1.48 -0.88
C ASN A 5 2.58 3.00 -1.13
N SER A 6 2.36 3.80 -0.08
CA SER A 6 2.47 5.25 -0.20
C SER A 6 3.88 5.68 -0.60
N ILE A 7 3.97 6.62 -1.54
CA ILE A 7 5.20 7.24 -1.98
C ILE A 7 5.39 8.54 -1.18
N ASN A 8 6.56 8.69 -0.56
CA ASN A 8 6.92 9.86 0.25
C ASN A 8 7.80 10.85 -0.51
N ALA A 9 8.64 10.37 -1.43
CA ALA A 9 9.46 11.23 -2.26
C ALA A 9 9.64 10.67 -3.68
N ILE A 10 9.67 11.59 -4.66
CA ILE A 10 9.98 11.31 -6.06
C ILE A 10 10.97 12.34 -6.57
N ARG A 11 12.05 11.91 -7.23
CA ARG A 11 13.07 12.80 -7.79
C ARG A 11 13.65 12.20 -9.06
N PHE A 12 14.01 13.07 -10.00
CA PHE A 12 14.64 12.69 -11.26
C PHE A 12 16.02 13.31 -11.39
N ALA A 13 16.89 12.63 -12.13
CA ALA A 13 18.18 13.18 -12.58
C ALA A 13 17.96 14.27 -13.65
N LYS A 14 19.00 15.05 -13.94
CA LYS A 14 18.95 16.14 -14.95
C LYS A 14 18.57 15.68 -16.36
N ASP A 15 18.75 14.38 -16.66
CA ASP A 15 18.35 13.78 -17.94
C ASP A 15 16.83 13.59 -18.10
N LYS A 16 16.05 13.84 -17.03
CA LYS A 16 14.58 13.79 -17.01
C LYS A 16 13.96 12.40 -17.25
N THR A 17 14.77 11.41 -17.58
CA THR A 17 14.35 10.02 -17.83
C THR A 17 14.65 9.10 -16.67
N ASN A 18 15.82 9.28 -16.04
CA ASN A 18 16.22 8.49 -14.89
C ASN A 18 15.72 9.12 -13.58
N GLY A 19 14.93 8.36 -12.81
CA GLY A 19 14.37 8.82 -11.54
C GLY A 19 14.21 7.70 -10.54
N TRP A 20 13.96 8.10 -9.29
CA TRP A 20 13.60 7.20 -8.20
C TRP A 20 12.39 7.71 -7.45
N SER A 21 11.66 6.80 -6.87
CA SER A 21 10.67 7.10 -5.83
C SER A 21 10.89 6.18 -4.63
N VAL A 22 10.57 6.68 -3.44
CA VAL A 22 10.73 5.95 -2.18
C VAL A 22 9.50 6.12 -1.31
N GLY A 23 9.23 5.13 -0.46
CA GLY A 23 8.01 5.14 0.31
C GLY A 23 7.97 4.21 1.51
N ALA A 24 6.76 3.82 1.88
CA ALA A 24 6.50 2.91 2.99
C ALA A 24 7.20 1.56 2.78
N ASN A 25 7.49 0.86 3.89
CA ASN A 25 8.03 -0.51 3.92
C ASN A 25 9.36 -0.70 3.18
N GLY A 26 10.17 0.36 3.07
CA GLY A 26 11.47 0.28 2.39
C GLY A 26 11.40 0.27 0.87
N VAL A 27 10.23 0.53 0.27
CA VAL A 27 10.07 0.53 -1.19
C VAL A 27 10.99 1.55 -1.84
N ILE A 28 11.78 1.09 -2.80
CA ILE A 28 12.60 1.90 -3.70
C ILE A 28 12.23 1.50 -5.13
N LEU A 29 11.73 2.43 -5.90
CA LEU A 29 11.40 2.23 -7.32
C LEU A 29 12.32 3.07 -8.18
N ARG A 30 12.72 2.55 -9.32
CA ARG A 30 13.50 3.24 -10.33
C ARG A 30 12.77 3.28 -11.68
N THR A 31 12.88 4.42 -12.34
CA THR A 31 12.45 4.59 -13.74
C THR A 31 13.64 4.98 -14.61
N ARG A 32 13.56 4.64 -15.92
CA ARG A 32 14.53 5.03 -16.95
C ARG A 32 13.88 5.73 -18.14
N ASP A 33 12.58 5.94 -18.09
CA ASP A 33 11.75 6.45 -19.19
C ASP A 33 10.88 7.66 -18.80
N GLY A 34 11.23 8.34 -17.71
CA GLY A 34 10.48 9.51 -17.24
C GLY A 34 9.24 9.14 -16.42
N GLY A 35 9.22 7.95 -15.83
CA GLY A 35 8.21 7.50 -14.89
C GLY A 35 7.05 6.74 -15.51
N PHE A 36 7.15 6.35 -16.79
CA PHE A 36 6.15 5.50 -17.42
C PHE A 36 6.21 4.07 -16.90
N ASP A 37 7.43 3.53 -16.79
CA ASP A 37 7.69 2.25 -16.16
C ASP A 37 8.57 2.40 -14.91
N TRP A 38 8.25 1.62 -13.87
CA TRP A 38 8.97 1.61 -12.61
C TRP A 38 9.41 0.19 -12.26
N GLU A 39 10.69 0.04 -11.97
CA GLU A 39 11.35 -1.20 -11.55
C GLU A 39 11.65 -1.12 -10.06
N GLU A 40 11.25 -2.12 -9.29
CA GLU A 40 11.57 -2.20 -7.87
C GLU A 40 13.05 -2.58 -7.69
N GLN A 41 13.70 -1.94 -6.73
CA GLN A 41 15.08 -2.19 -6.36
C GLN A 41 15.16 -2.80 -4.97
N GLU A 42 16.10 -3.70 -4.76
CA GLU A 42 16.37 -4.30 -3.47
C GLU A 42 16.77 -3.24 -2.44
N SER A 43 16.03 -3.17 -1.35
CA SER A 43 16.27 -2.26 -0.24
C SER A 43 16.90 -3.01 0.95
N PRO A 44 18.04 -2.55 1.49
CA PRO A 44 18.60 -3.13 2.71
C PRO A 44 17.86 -2.69 3.99
N ALA A 45 16.73 -1.95 3.86
CA ALA A 45 15.95 -1.44 4.97
C ALA A 45 14.47 -1.74 4.79
N ASN A 46 13.86 -2.47 5.76
CA ASN A 46 12.42 -2.79 5.81
C ASN A 46 11.64 -1.75 6.61
N THR A 47 11.92 -0.46 6.43
CA THR A 47 11.31 0.64 7.19
C THR A 47 10.94 1.77 6.26
N THR A 48 10.06 2.66 6.69
CA THR A 48 9.61 3.79 5.86
C THR A 48 10.78 4.69 5.45
N LEU A 49 10.87 4.96 4.15
CA LEU A 49 11.82 5.87 3.54
C LEU A 49 11.08 7.19 3.25
N TYR A 50 11.65 8.32 3.68
CA TYR A 50 10.97 9.62 3.66
C TYR A 50 11.56 10.61 2.66
N GLY A 51 12.88 10.80 2.69
CA GLY A 51 13.58 11.77 1.89
C GLY A 51 14.40 11.14 0.78
N LEU A 52 14.54 11.84 -0.33
CA LEU A 52 15.29 11.39 -1.51
C LEU A 52 16.01 12.57 -2.15
N TYR A 53 17.30 12.42 -2.38
CA TYR A 53 18.13 13.28 -3.21
C TYR A 53 18.72 12.47 -4.35
N VAL A 54 18.61 12.98 -5.60
CA VAL A 54 19.16 12.38 -6.80
C VAL A 54 20.20 13.34 -7.37
N GLN A 55 21.46 12.92 -7.35
CA GLN A 55 22.56 13.70 -7.88
C GLN A 55 22.66 13.54 -9.41
N ASP A 56 22.61 12.30 -9.88
CA ASP A 56 22.65 11.95 -11.30
C ASP A 56 22.03 10.55 -11.51
N ARG A 57 22.09 10.02 -12.75
CA ARG A 57 21.55 8.69 -13.10
C ARG A 57 22.16 7.51 -12.33
N SER A 58 23.26 7.72 -11.61
CA SER A 58 24.00 6.68 -10.91
C SER A 58 24.01 6.86 -9.41
N ARG A 59 23.91 8.11 -8.92
CA ARG A 59 24.09 8.47 -7.51
C ARG A 59 22.84 9.08 -6.92
N ALA A 60 22.41 8.51 -5.79
CA ALA A 60 21.29 9.00 -5.00
C ALA A 60 21.49 8.71 -3.51
N VAL A 61 20.81 9.50 -2.67
CA VAL A 61 20.80 9.38 -1.21
C VAL A 61 19.35 9.37 -0.73
N ILE A 62 19.02 8.44 0.16
CA ILE A 62 17.69 8.27 0.77
C ILE A 62 17.82 8.45 2.27
N SER A 63 16.88 9.12 2.91
CA SER A 63 16.71 9.17 4.37
C SER A 63 15.42 8.47 4.80
N GLY A 64 15.40 7.89 6.00
CA GLY A 64 14.28 7.10 6.45
C GLY A 64 14.11 7.00 7.96
N ALA A 65 13.21 6.14 8.39
CA ALA A 65 12.93 5.90 9.79
C ALA A 65 14.15 5.32 10.53
N ARG A 66 14.21 5.56 11.84
CA ARG A 66 15.23 5.01 12.74
C ARG A 66 16.67 5.33 12.33
N GLY A 67 16.91 6.53 11.81
CA GLY A 67 18.24 6.99 11.41
C GLY A 67 18.79 6.37 10.14
N VAL A 68 17.94 5.69 9.35
CA VAL A 68 18.34 5.07 8.10
C VAL A 68 18.78 6.13 7.09
N VAL A 69 19.98 5.95 6.54
CA VAL A 69 20.45 6.60 5.32
C VAL A 69 20.97 5.51 4.38
N LEU A 70 20.50 5.53 3.13
CA LEU A 70 20.95 4.64 2.06
C LEU A 70 21.61 5.46 0.96
N THR A 71 22.69 4.93 0.36
CA THR A 71 23.35 5.54 -0.79
C THR A 71 23.56 4.54 -1.91
N THR A 72 23.47 5.01 -3.14
CA THR A 72 23.87 4.25 -4.33
C THR A 72 24.84 5.06 -5.18
N THR A 73 25.78 4.38 -5.85
CA THR A 73 26.72 4.95 -6.83
C THR A 73 26.67 4.23 -8.18
N ASN A 74 25.80 3.23 -8.31
CA ASN A 74 25.70 2.36 -9.49
C ASN A 74 24.27 2.30 -10.06
N GLY A 75 23.47 3.34 -9.83
CA GLY A 75 22.12 3.45 -10.34
C GLY A 75 21.11 2.55 -9.60
N GLY A 76 21.33 2.33 -8.32
CA GLY A 76 20.45 1.54 -7.48
C GLY A 76 20.59 0.03 -7.62
N ARG A 77 21.56 -0.47 -8.42
CA ARG A 77 21.86 -1.91 -8.46
C ARG A 77 22.27 -2.45 -7.10
N LYS A 78 22.84 -1.56 -6.24
CA LYS A 78 23.15 -1.82 -4.85
C LYS A 78 22.91 -0.56 -4.04
N TRP A 79 22.14 -0.68 -2.96
CA TRP A 79 21.99 0.34 -1.94
C TRP A 79 22.82 -0.03 -0.72
N THR A 80 23.55 0.92 -0.17
CA THR A 80 24.43 0.73 0.98
C THR A 80 23.89 1.53 2.16
N HIS A 81 23.62 0.86 3.27
CA HIS A 81 23.26 1.49 4.52
C HIS A 81 24.46 2.25 5.11
N ARG A 82 24.22 3.50 5.55
CA ARG A 82 25.23 4.37 6.15
C ARG A 82 24.95 4.60 7.62
N LEU A 83 26.01 4.55 8.43
CA LEU A 83 25.90 4.84 9.85
C LEU A 83 25.77 6.35 10.05
N THR A 84 24.70 6.78 10.72
CA THR A 84 24.39 8.21 10.94
C THR A 84 24.69 8.67 12.36
N GLY A 85 24.88 7.74 13.30
CA GLY A 85 25.04 8.05 14.72
C GLY A 85 23.76 8.51 15.42
N VAL A 86 22.60 8.52 14.71
CA VAL A 86 21.28 8.87 15.28
C VAL A 86 20.30 7.72 15.10
N ARG A 87 19.32 7.64 15.98
CA ARG A 87 18.20 6.67 15.91
C ARG A 87 16.86 7.34 15.60
N ASP A 88 16.88 8.66 15.48
CA ASP A 88 15.71 9.47 15.16
C ASP A 88 15.26 9.25 13.71
N HIS A 89 13.95 9.41 13.45
CA HIS A 89 13.47 9.41 12.07
C HIS A 89 14.08 10.58 11.30
N LEU A 90 14.56 10.37 10.08
CA LEU A 90 15.11 11.41 9.20
C LEU A 90 14.11 11.64 8.06
N PHE A 91 13.32 12.72 8.17
CA PHE A 91 12.19 12.98 7.27
C PHE A 91 12.60 13.61 5.94
N SER A 92 13.69 14.35 5.90
CA SER A 92 14.14 15.06 4.70
C SER A 92 15.65 15.04 4.57
N VAL A 93 16.13 14.97 3.33
CA VAL A 93 17.54 15.09 2.97
C VAL A 93 17.69 16.09 1.83
N ALA A 94 18.65 17.01 1.95
CA ALA A 94 18.99 18.00 0.93
C ALA A 94 20.51 18.14 0.78
N PHE A 95 20.92 18.50 -0.43
CA PHE A 95 22.32 18.81 -0.76
C PHE A 95 22.41 20.22 -1.34
N ALA A 96 23.56 20.86 -1.16
CA ALA A 96 23.82 22.18 -1.73
C ALA A 96 23.79 22.13 -3.26
N LYS A 97 23.13 23.09 -3.90
CA LYS A 97 23.02 23.15 -5.37
C LYS A 97 24.38 23.25 -6.08
N ASN A 98 25.35 23.89 -5.42
CA ASN A 98 26.70 24.17 -5.95
C ASN A 98 27.78 23.20 -5.46
N ASP A 99 27.43 22.27 -4.53
CA ASP A 99 28.37 21.27 -4.01
C ASP A 99 27.61 19.97 -3.66
N PRO A 100 27.63 18.97 -4.52
CA PRO A 100 26.92 17.71 -4.30
C PRO A 100 27.56 16.80 -3.25
N LEU A 101 28.70 17.18 -2.67
CA LEU A 101 29.31 16.47 -1.54
C LEU A 101 28.78 16.95 -0.20
N ARG A 102 28.26 18.19 -0.12
CA ARG A 102 27.70 18.77 1.11
C ARG A 102 26.21 18.59 1.19
N GLY A 103 25.76 17.88 2.23
CA GLY A 103 24.36 17.59 2.46
C GLY A 103 23.95 17.59 3.92
N TRP A 104 22.63 17.67 4.15
CA TRP A 104 22.01 17.68 5.46
C TRP A 104 20.75 16.82 5.46
N ALA A 105 20.47 16.23 6.61
CA ALA A 105 19.18 15.58 6.83
C ALA A 105 18.60 16.01 8.19
N VAL A 106 17.27 16.11 8.25
CA VAL A 106 16.54 16.52 9.45
C VAL A 106 15.46 15.53 9.83
N GLY A 107 15.06 15.56 11.11
CA GLY A 107 14.13 14.56 11.60
C GLY A 107 13.49 14.82 12.94
N SER A 108 13.11 13.73 13.61
CA SER A 108 12.44 13.75 14.90
C SER A 108 13.29 14.42 15.96
N PHE A 109 12.60 15.06 16.92
CA PHE A 109 13.22 15.64 18.13
C PHE A 109 14.36 16.62 17.84
N GLY A 110 14.26 17.39 16.76
CA GLY A 110 15.26 18.37 16.36
C GLY A 110 16.54 17.75 15.78
N ALA A 111 16.50 16.48 15.38
CA ALA A 111 17.67 15.84 14.77
C ALA A 111 18.10 16.59 13.50
N ILE A 112 19.37 16.98 13.43
CA ILE A 112 20.06 17.51 12.26
C ILE A 112 21.39 16.80 12.13
N ILE A 113 21.65 16.23 10.95
CA ILE A 113 22.95 15.63 10.60
C ILE A 113 23.47 16.24 9.29
N SER A 114 24.77 16.26 9.11
CA SER A 114 25.41 16.78 7.90
C SER A 114 26.49 15.85 7.36
N THR A 115 26.75 15.95 6.07
CA THR A 115 27.81 15.23 5.35
C THR A 115 28.65 16.19 4.53
N SER A 116 29.92 15.84 4.28
CA SER A 116 30.82 16.56 3.39
C SER A 116 31.47 15.65 2.34
N ASP A 117 30.98 14.42 2.21
CA ASP A 117 31.51 13.36 1.34
C ASP A 117 30.42 12.66 0.50
N GLY A 118 29.33 13.37 0.22
CA GLY A 118 28.24 12.85 -0.60
C GLY A 118 27.34 11.84 0.09
N GLY A 119 27.29 11.86 1.42
CA GLY A 119 26.45 10.99 2.23
C GLY A 119 27.11 9.68 2.67
N VAL A 120 28.42 9.53 2.53
CA VAL A 120 29.16 8.36 2.97
C VAL A 120 29.31 8.36 4.50
N THR A 121 29.64 9.53 5.07
CA THR A 121 29.69 9.75 6.53
C THR A 121 28.80 10.90 6.95
N TRP A 122 28.26 10.83 8.17
CA TRP A 122 27.33 11.81 8.72
C TRP A 122 27.77 12.26 10.12
N LYS A 123 27.59 13.53 10.41
CA LYS A 123 27.89 14.14 11.72
C LYS A 123 26.66 14.86 12.26
N LYS A 124 26.35 14.65 13.53
CA LYS A 124 25.26 15.37 14.22
C LYS A 124 25.61 16.84 14.37
N GLN A 125 24.62 17.72 14.14
CA GLN A 125 24.68 19.14 14.41
C GLN A 125 23.79 19.50 15.61
N ASN A 126 24.10 20.58 16.29
CA ASN A 126 23.27 21.10 17.38
C ASN A 126 22.09 21.88 16.82
N ALA A 127 20.88 21.49 17.19
CA ALA A 127 19.66 22.23 16.89
C ALA A 127 19.13 22.90 18.16
N PRO A 128 18.71 24.17 18.12
CA PRO A 128 18.13 24.88 19.27
C PRO A 128 16.63 24.54 19.47
N THR A 129 16.23 23.30 19.20
CA THR A 129 14.85 22.84 19.32
C THR A 129 14.77 21.34 19.52
N THR A 130 13.69 20.88 20.17
CA THR A 130 13.28 19.48 20.24
C THR A 130 12.05 19.19 19.37
N ALA A 131 11.57 20.16 18.60
CA ALA A 131 10.46 19.98 17.68
C ALA A 131 10.85 19.03 16.53
N HIS A 132 9.88 18.32 15.97
CA HIS A 132 10.11 17.54 14.75
C HIS A 132 10.39 18.47 13.57
N LEU A 133 11.46 18.22 12.83
CA LEU A 133 11.83 18.95 11.62
C LEU A 133 11.47 18.11 10.40
N PHE A 134 10.49 18.55 9.62
CA PHE A 134 9.93 17.78 8.52
C PHE A 134 10.61 18.02 7.18
N CYS A 135 11.13 19.20 6.95
CA CYS A 135 11.80 19.54 5.70
C CYS A 135 13.01 20.42 5.91
N ILE A 136 14.03 20.24 5.04
CA ILE A 136 15.22 21.06 4.98
C ILE A 136 15.53 21.44 3.53
N SER A 137 15.98 22.67 3.31
CA SER A 137 16.42 23.16 2.01
C SER A 137 17.66 24.00 2.15
N PHE A 138 18.62 23.83 1.24
CA PHE A 138 19.84 24.64 1.13
C PHE A 138 19.93 25.22 -0.27
N VAL A 139 20.20 26.54 -0.34
CA VAL A 139 20.42 27.23 -1.61
C VAL A 139 21.88 27.14 -2.07
N ASP A 140 22.80 27.11 -1.10
CA ASP A 140 24.24 26.92 -1.28
C ASP A 140 24.83 26.12 -0.10
N THR A 141 26.18 26.09 0.03
CA THR A 141 26.85 25.37 1.13
C THR A 141 26.75 26.07 2.49
N ARG A 142 26.20 27.28 2.56
CA ARG A 142 26.14 28.11 3.77
C ARG A 142 24.74 28.40 4.25
N THR A 143 23.82 28.69 3.32
CA THR A 143 22.49 29.22 3.62
C THR A 143 21.45 28.13 3.51
N GLY A 144 20.78 27.84 4.63
CA GLY A 144 19.76 26.78 4.71
C GLY A 144 18.64 27.11 5.68
N ILE A 145 17.47 26.48 5.44
CA ILE A 145 16.27 26.61 6.26
C ILE A 145 15.75 25.20 6.57
N ALA A 146 15.41 24.96 7.85
CA ALA A 146 14.70 23.75 8.28
C ALA A 146 13.38 24.14 8.94
N VAL A 147 12.31 23.39 8.65
CA VAL A 147 10.96 23.69 9.13
C VAL A 147 10.31 22.48 9.79
N GLY A 148 9.37 22.71 10.70
CA GLY A 148 8.81 21.62 11.46
C GLY A 148 7.53 21.91 12.24
N SER A 149 7.25 21.05 13.22
CA SER A 149 6.07 21.12 14.08
C SER A 149 6.02 22.42 14.89
N LYS A 150 4.81 22.83 15.28
CA LYS A 150 4.57 24.04 16.10
C LYS A 150 5.14 25.32 15.48
N GLY A 151 5.11 25.44 14.15
CA GLY A 151 5.64 26.62 13.44
C GLY A 151 7.15 26.79 13.53
N THR A 152 7.90 25.73 13.84
CA THR A 152 9.36 25.80 13.97
C THR A 152 10.00 26.16 12.63
N VAL A 153 10.81 27.22 12.64
CA VAL A 153 11.69 27.62 11.53
C VAL A 153 13.10 27.83 12.09
N LEU A 154 14.07 27.15 11.52
CA LEU A 154 15.50 27.32 11.82
C LEU A 154 16.22 27.81 10.57
N VAL A 155 17.06 28.82 10.71
CA VAL A 155 17.87 29.37 9.61
C VAL A 155 19.35 29.30 9.95
N THR A 156 20.17 28.94 8.95
CA THR A 156 21.63 28.99 9.06
C THR A 156 22.23 29.77 7.90
N SER A 157 23.32 30.51 8.17
CA SER A 157 24.15 31.21 7.18
C SER A 157 25.60 30.71 7.13
N ASN A 158 25.90 29.60 7.86
CA ASN A 158 27.24 29.05 7.99
C ASN A 158 27.26 27.51 7.82
N GLY A 159 26.29 26.95 7.06
CA GLY A 159 26.23 25.53 6.74
C GLY A 159 25.79 24.65 7.91
N GLY A 160 25.06 25.22 8.88
CA GLY A 160 24.56 24.52 10.04
C GLY A 160 25.56 24.41 11.20
N ALA A 161 26.69 25.16 11.16
CA ALA A 161 27.53 25.33 12.33
C ALA A 161 26.76 25.99 13.46
N GLU A 162 25.82 26.89 13.10
CA GLU A 162 24.84 27.50 13.99
C GLU A 162 23.48 27.55 13.31
N TRP A 163 22.42 27.18 14.04
CA TRP A 163 21.04 27.31 13.63
C TRP A 163 20.32 28.34 14.50
N LYS A 164 19.70 29.34 13.89
CA LYS A 164 18.96 30.40 14.58
C LYS A 164 17.46 30.14 14.48
N PRO A 165 16.74 30.03 15.61
CA PRO A 165 15.29 29.86 15.60
C PRO A 165 14.60 31.18 15.28
N HIS A 166 13.56 31.10 14.43
CA HIS A 166 12.59 32.17 14.24
C HIS A 166 11.29 31.80 14.95
N THR A 167 10.79 32.64 15.82
CA THR A 167 9.60 32.41 16.66
C THR A 167 8.45 33.33 16.24
N GLY A 168 7.21 32.87 16.48
CA GLY A 168 6.01 33.69 16.27
C GLY A 168 5.55 33.84 14.80
N ILE A 169 6.14 33.10 13.86
CA ILE A 169 5.82 33.23 12.43
C ILE A 169 4.51 32.50 12.10
N SER A 170 4.23 31.37 12.71
CA SER A 170 3.04 30.56 12.53
C SER A 170 2.80 29.66 13.73
N GLY A 171 1.52 29.35 14.04
CA GLY A 171 1.15 28.28 14.98
C GLY A 171 1.00 26.92 14.32
N SER A 172 0.96 26.87 12.97
CA SER A 172 0.72 25.67 12.20
C SER A 172 1.97 24.81 12.05
N THR A 173 1.78 23.52 11.86
CA THR A 173 2.86 22.61 11.44
C THR A 173 3.32 22.96 10.03
N LEU A 174 4.63 23.16 9.86
CA LEU A 174 5.28 23.49 8.60
C LEU A 174 5.91 22.23 8.03
N THR A 175 5.56 21.86 6.80
CA THR A 175 5.83 20.55 6.20
C THR A 175 6.84 20.59 5.06
N GLY A 176 6.94 21.73 4.36
CA GLY A 176 7.82 21.90 3.21
C GLY A 176 8.48 23.27 3.18
N VAL A 177 9.71 23.31 2.68
CA VAL A 177 10.44 24.55 2.40
C VAL A 177 11.27 24.41 1.14
N ALA A 178 11.25 25.45 0.28
CA ALA A 178 12.07 25.49 -0.94
C ALA A 178 12.57 26.91 -1.21
N PHE A 179 13.83 27.02 -1.61
CA PHE A 179 14.42 28.25 -2.13
C PHE A 179 14.10 28.41 -3.62
N SER A 180 13.55 29.55 -4.01
CA SER A 180 13.45 29.98 -5.41
C SER A 180 14.73 30.72 -5.87
N SER A 181 15.36 31.48 -4.96
CA SER A 181 16.62 32.19 -5.21
C SER A 181 17.48 32.25 -3.95
N LEU A 182 18.66 32.89 -4.00
CA LEU A 182 19.55 33.08 -2.83
C LEU A 182 18.87 33.77 -1.64
N LYS A 183 17.90 34.65 -1.90
CA LYS A 183 17.19 35.43 -0.88
C LYS A 183 15.73 35.03 -0.71
N ARG A 184 15.13 34.42 -1.72
CA ARG A 184 13.72 34.04 -1.69
C ARG A 184 13.53 32.57 -1.33
N ALA A 185 12.65 32.30 -0.38
CA ALA A 185 12.19 30.97 -0.06
C ALA A 185 10.71 30.98 0.31
N VAL A 186 10.05 29.85 0.10
CA VAL A 186 8.66 29.62 0.48
C VAL A 186 8.57 28.42 1.40
N ILE A 187 7.75 28.56 2.45
CA ILE A 187 7.36 27.49 3.37
C ILE A 187 5.89 27.18 3.15
N VAL A 188 5.54 25.91 3.18
CA VAL A 188 4.15 25.43 3.17
C VAL A 188 3.85 24.58 4.41
N GLY A 189 2.56 24.48 4.78
CA GLY A 189 2.17 23.74 5.96
C GLY A 189 0.68 23.45 6.07
N TYR A 190 0.27 23.02 7.24
CA TYR A 190 -1.11 22.64 7.53
C TYR A 190 -2.06 23.84 7.45
N GLY A 191 -3.33 23.53 7.13
CA GLY A 191 -4.38 24.54 6.99
C GLY A 191 -4.14 25.50 5.81
N GLY A 192 -3.47 25.08 4.75
CA GLY A 192 -3.15 25.91 3.60
C GLY A 192 -2.10 26.98 3.88
N THR A 193 -1.33 26.84 4.95
CA THR A 193 -0.29 27.80 5.33
C THR A 193 0.74 27.97 4.23
N ILE A 194 0.99 29.22 3.80
CA ILE A 194 2.11 29.61 2.94
C ILE A 194 2.80 30.83 3.56
N LEU A 195 4.12 30.74 3.73
CA LEU A 195 4.97 31.82 4.21
C LEU A 195 6.06 32.10 3.17
N GLU A 196 6.39 33.35 2.94
CA GLU A 196 7.45 33.78 2.02
C GLU A 196 8.47 34.66 2.74
N THR A 197 9.72 34.49 2.36
CA THR A 197 10.83 35.41 2.70
C THR A 197 11.45 35.98 1.44
N GLY A 198 11.88 37.24 1.51
CA GLY A 198 12.65 37.94 0.46
C GLY A 198 14.08 38.23 0.85
N ASP A 199 14.51 37.86 2.07
CA ASP A 199 15.78 38.26 2.68
C ASP A 199 16.60 37.08 3.23
N GLY A 200 16.34 35.88 2.71
CA GLY A 200 17.05 34.64 3.08
C GLY A 200 16.60 34.05 4.42
N GLY A 201 15.37 34.34 4.83
CA GLY A 201 14.75 33.79 6.04
C GLY A 201 14.87 34.67 7.27
N HIS A 202 15.32 35.92 7.13
CA HIS A 202 15.38 36.86 8.25
C HIS A 202 13.99 37.41 8.63
N THR A 203 13.14 37.64 7.62
CA THR A 203 11.74 38.03 7.83
C THR A 203 10.80 37.18 7.00
N TRP A 204 9.57 36.97 7.48
CA TRP A 204 8.56 36.15 6.87
C TRP A 204 7.22 36.86 6.77
N ARG A 205 6.53 36.72 5.65
CA ARG A 205 5.15 37.19 5.48
C ARG A 205 4.22 36.02 5.13
N SER A 206 3.00 36.06 5.64
CA SER A 206 1.96 35.11 5.27
C SER A 206 1.39 35.47 3.91
N ILE A 207 1.19 34.43 3.07
CA ILE A 207 0.55 34.52 1.77
C ILE A 207 -0.79 33.81 1.83
N ASN A 208 -1.83 34.43 1.28
CA ASN A 208 -3.15 33.80 1.18
C ASN A 208 -3.14 32.72 0.09
N SER A 209 -3.29 31.47 0.50
CA SER A 209 -3.32 30.32 -0.40
C SER A 209 -4.69 30.06 -1.04
N LEU A 210 -5.74 30.75 -0.58
CA LEU A 210 -7.15 30.54 -0.98
C LEU A 210 -7.71 29.14 -0.64
N ILE A 211 -6.97 28.34 0.12
CA ILE A 211 -7.37 26.98 0.54
C ILE A 211 -7.13 26.78 2.04
N THR A 212 -7.80 25.80 2.62
CA THR A 212 -7.62 25.36 4.02
C THR A 212 -7.08 23.94 4.12
N THR A 213 -6.77 23.33 2.98
CA THR A 213 -6.23 21.96 2.88
C THR A 213 -4.75 21.95 3.22
N ASP A 214 -4.27 20.92 3.89
CA ASP A 214 -2.87 20.76 4.24
C ASP A 214 -1.98 20.67 3.01
N LEU A 215 -0.96 21.53 2.96
CA LEU A 215 0.11 21.51 1.98
C LEU A 215 1.30 20.73 2.57
N LEU A 216 1.90 19.83 1.78
CA LEU A 216 2.90 18.86 2.26
C LEU A 216 4.27 19.04 1.61
N SER A 217 4.32 19.54 0.39
CA SER A 217 5.55 19.69 -0.39
C SER A 217 5.49 20.95 -1.22
N VAL A 218 6.64 21.62 -1.38
CA VAL A 218 6.81 22.76 -2.27
C VAL A 218 8.12 22.62 -3.04
N PHE A 219 8.10 23.05 -4.32
CA PHE A 219 9.24 22.95 -5.22
C PHE A 219 9.31 24.16 -6.15
N PHE A 220 10.53 24.60 -6.50
CA PHE A 220 10.80 25.67 -7.45
C PHE A 220 11.84 25.22 -8.48
N THR A 221 11.62 25.52 -9.76
CA THR A 221 12.62 25.32 -10.81
C THR A 221 13.58 26.48 -10.99
N GLY A 222 13.19 27.66 -10.52
CA GLY A 222 13.94 28.90 -10.60
C GLY A 222 13.32 29.96 -9.68
N ASP A 223 13.51 31.23 -10.00
CA ASP A 223 13.09 32.35 -9.18
C ASP A 223 11.58 32.69 -9.32
N LYS A 224 10.90 32.18 -10.34
CA LYS A 224 9.48 32.49 -10.66
C LYS A 224 8.55 31.31 -10.49
N SER A 225 8.87 30.19 -11.17
CA SER A 225 7.96 29.05 -11.30
C SER A 225 8.06 28.10 -10.13
N GLY A 226 6.94 27.87 -9.44
CA GLY A 226 6.85 27.00 -8.28
C GLY A 226 5.53 26.27 -8.15
N TRP A 227 5.55 25.15 -7.43
CA TRP A 227 4.40 24.29 -7.19
C TRP A 227 4.37 23.80 -5.75
N ALA A 228 3.16 23.69 -5.20
CA ALA A 228 2.92 23.08 -3.90
C ALA A 228 1.87 21.98 -4.03
N ALA A 229 2.04 20.88 -3.31
CA ALA A 229 1.12 19.75 -3.33
C ALA A 229 0.72 19.35 -1.90
N GLY A 230 -0.46 18.74 -1.76
CA GLY A 230 -0.98 18.41 -0.44
C GLY A 230 -2.10 17.38 -0.41
N ASP A 231 -2.86 17.41 0.66
CA ASP A 231 -3.99 16.52 0.89
C ASP A 231 -5.10 16.74 -0.14
N ASN A 232 -5.98 15.76 -0.28
CA ASN A 232 -7.10 15.77 -1.24
C ASN A 232 -6.69 16.06 -2.70
N GLY A 233 -5.45 15.69 -3.09
CA GLY A 233 -4.96 15.88 -4.44
C GLY A 233 -4.73 17.34 -4.84
N VAL A 234 -4.66 18.26 -3.86
CA VAL A 234 -4.42 19.67 -4.13
C VAL A 234 -3.04 19.88 -4.74
N VAL A 235 -2.99 20.69 -5.81
CA VAL A 235 -1.77 21.29 -6.34
C VAL A 235 -2.02 22.77 -6.54
N LEU A 236 -1.10 23.60 -6.07
CA LEU A 236 -1.05 25.03 -6.34
C LEU A 236 0.15 25.33 -7.24
N THR A 237 0.05 26.37 -8.09
CA THR A 237 1.16 26.87 -8.90
C THR A 237 1.34 28.37 -8.71
N THR A 238 2.58 28.82 -8.87
CA THR A 238 2.96 30.23 -8.88
C THR A 238 3.85 30.52 -10.08
N GLY A 239 3.71 31.71 -10.67
CA GLY A 239 4.57 32.21 -11.75
C GLY A 239 5.35 33.49 -11.36
N ASP A 240 5.27 33.93 -10.10
CA ASP A 240 5.86 35.18 -9.61
C ASP A 240 6.79 34.99 -8.40
N GLY A 241 7.26 33.74 -8.19
CA GLY A 241 8.18 33.39 -7.12
C GLY A 241 7.53 33.17 -5.76
N GLY A 242 6.22 32.88 -5.74
CA GLY A 242 5.49 32.48 -4.54
C GLY A 242 4.65 33.58 -3.90
N THR A 243 4.45 34.71 -4.58
CA THR A 243 3.62 35.81 -4.09
C THR A 243 2.12 35.52 -4.31
N ILE A 244 1.77 34.94 -5.44
CA ILE A 244 0.40 34.53 -5.79
C ILE A 244 0.41 33.03 -6.10
N TRP A 245 -0.53 32.29 -5.51
CA TRP A 245 -0.72 30.88 -5.74
C TRP A 245 -2.11 30.58 -6.27
N LEU A 246 -2.18 29.81 -7.33
CA LEU A 246 -3.43 29.44 -8.01
C LEU A 246 -3.64 27.93 -7.94
N PRO A 247 -4.84 27.46 -7.57
CA PRO A 247 -5.15 26.04 -7.55
C PRO A 247 -5.25 25.47 -8.96
N VAL A 248 -4.72 24.26 -9.14
CA VAL A 248 -4.78 23.50 -10.40
C VAL A 248 -5.60 22.23 -10.22
N ASN A 249 -6.41 21.90 -11.22
CA ASN A 249 -7.22 20.69 -11.19
C ASN A 249 -6.42 19.46 -11.65
N VAL A 250 -5.96 18.64 -10.71
CA VAL A 250 -5.20 17.41 -10.98
C VAL A 250 -6.11 16.20 -11.26
N ARG A 251 -7.43 16.36 -11.08
CA ARG A 251 -8.43 15.29 -11.24
C ARG A 251 -8.12 14.04 -10.41
N THR A 252 -7.55 14.25 -9.23
CA THR A 252 -7.27 13.19 -8.24
C THR A 252 -7.63 13.70 -6.86
N SER A 253 -7.98 12.81 -5.95
CA SER A 253 -8.30 13.15 -4.56
C SER A 253 -7.39 12.47 -3.52
N PRO A 254 -6.49 11.51 -3.85
CA PRO A 254 -5.50 11.04 -2.89
C PRO A 254 -4.54 12.14 -2.47
N ARG A 255 -4.01 11.99 -1.27
CA ARG A 255 -2.91 12.80 -0.74
C ARG A 255 -1.71 12.74 -1.68
N LEU A 256 -1.19 13.92 -2.05
CA LEU A 256 0.06 14.09 -2.78
C LEU A 256 1.16 14.52 -1.79
N ALA A 257 2.02 13.60 -1.40
CA ALA A 257 3.05 13.81 -0.38
C ALA A 257 4.27 14.58 -0.91
N THR A 258 4.49 14.55 -2.23
CA THR A 258 5.66 15.16 -2.87
C THR A 258 5.33 15.72 -4.23
N VAL A 259 5.97 16.84 -4.60
CA VAL A 259 5.97 17.41 -5.95
C VAL A 259 7.42 17.67 -6.36
N PHE A 260 7.72 17.44 -7.65
CA PHE A 260 9.03 17.67 -8.23
C PHE A 260 8.89 18.09 -9.70
N PHE A 261 9.68 19.06 -10.14
CA PHE A 261 9.74 19.49 -11.53
C PHE A 261 11.19 19.43 -12.03
N ALA A 262 11.39 18.84 -13.21
CA ALA A 262 12.70 18.79 -13.87
C ALA A 262 13.03 20.10 -14.60
N ASP A 263 11.98 20.80 -15.05
CA ASP A 263 12.00 22.14 -15.63
C ASP A 263 10.62 22.80 -15.47
N GLU A 264 10.37 23.92 -16.13
CA GLU A 264 9.10 24.67 -16.02
C GLU A 264 7.90 23.93 -16.63
N SER A 265 8.11 22.94 -17.49
CA SER A 265 7.02 22.20 -18.17
C SER A 265 6.82 20.80 -17.60
N LEU A 266 7.90 20.10 -17.28
CA LEU A 266 7.89 18.68 -16.96
C LEU A 266 7.97 18.43 -15.46
N GLY A 267 6.91 17.84 -14.89
CA GLY A 267 6.82 17.58 -13.45
C GLY A 267 6.07 16.32 -13.07
N TRP A 268 6.24 15.92 -11.82
CA TRP A 268 5.56 14.78 -11.19
C TRP A 268 5.08 15.14 -9.80
N ALA A 269 3.94 14.57 -9.40
CA ALA A 269 3.53 14.52 -8.00
C ALA A 269 3.17 13.08 -7.64
N ALA A 270 3.44 12.70 -6.38
CA ALA A 270 3.23 11.34 -5.92
C ALA A 270 2.78 11.31 -4.46
N GLY A 271 2.15 10.21 -4.04
CA GLY A 271 1.62 10.15 -2.68
C GLY A 271 0.96 8.84 -2.28
N ALA A 272 -0.20 8.95 -1.67
CA ALA A 272 -0.94 7.82 -1.13
C ALA A 272 -1.25 6.77 -2.19
N ASP A 273 -1.34 5.52 -1.75
CA ASP A 273 -1.73 4.36 -2.56
C ASP A 273 -0.86 4.15 -3.82
N GLY A 274 0.40 4.60 -3.77
CA GLY A 274 1.32 4.50 -4.90
C GLY A 274 0.99 5.42 -6.08
N LEU A 275 0.12 6.43 -5.88
CA LEU A 275 -0.24 7.38 -6.94
C LEU A 275 1.00 8.13 -7.45
N VAL A 276 1.18 8.15 -8.76
CA VAL A 276 2.08 9.06 -9.47
C VAL A 276 1.30 9.75 -10.58
N VAL A 277 1.33 11.06 -10.62
CA VAL A 277 0.81 11.88 -11.70
C VAL A 277 1.95 12.67 -12.35
N ARG A 278 1.86 12.92 -13.66
CA ARG A 278 2.84 13.66 -14.45
C ARG A 278 2.18 14.77 -15.23
N THR A 279 2.88 15.85 -15.38
CA THR A 279 2.56 16.97 -16.28
C THR A 279 3.67 17.18 -17.29
N ASP A 280 3.32 17.61 -18.50
CA ASP A 280 4.25 18.00 -19.56
C ASP A 280 4.04 19.48 -19.96
N ASP A 281 3.15 20.21 -19.26
CA ASP A 281 2.71 21.58 -19.56
C ASP A 281 2.79 22.54 -18.36
N GLY A 282 3.70 22.28 -17.43
CA GLY A 282 3.92 23.14 -16.27
C GLY A 282 2.87 23.00 -15.17
N GLY A 283 2.09 21.93 -15.20
CA GLY A 283 1.05 21.68 -14.23
C GLY A 283 -0.33 22.19 -14.61
N LEU A 284 -0.52 22.68 -15.84
CA LEU A 284 -1.84 23.08 -16.35
C LEU A 284 -2.75 21.85 -16.50
N SER A 285 -2.17 20.73 -16.94
CA SER A 285 -2.85 19.43 -16.95
C SER A 285 -1.96 18.33 -16.37
N TRP A 286 -2.60 17.33 -15.78
CA TRP A 286 -1.92 16.20 -15.15
C TRP A 286 -2.50 14.89 -15.67
N ARG A 287 -1.63 13.96 -16.05
CA ARG A 287 -2.00 12.58 -16.36
C ARG A 287 -1.50 11.64 -15.30
N ARG A 288 -2.30 10.67 -14.96
CA ARG A 288 -1.95 9.61 -14.04
C ARG A 288 -1.03 8.60 -14.75
N LEU A 289 0.14 8.32 -14.18
CA LEU A 289 1.09 7.33 -14.67
C LEU A 289 0.92 5.99 -13.97
N THR A 290 0.52 6.02 -12.70
CA THR A 290 0.17 4.83 -11.96
C THR A 290 -1.32 4.88 -11.71
N GLU A 291 -2.04 3.83 -11.99
CA GLU A 291 -3.34 3.63 -11.40
C GLU A 291 -3.12 3.21 -9.94
N GLY A 292 -2.70 4.12 -9.09
CA GLY A 292 -2.70 3.94 -7.66
C GLY A 292 -4.12 3.59 -7.27
N GLY A 293 -4.40 2.30 -7.07
CA GLY A 293 -5.73 1.83 -6.84
C GLY A 293 -6.19 2.25 -5.46
N ARG A 294 -7.15 3.17 -5.40
CA ARG A 294 -7.99 3.32 -4.21
C ARG A 294 -8.94 2.14 -4.06
N ASP A 295 -9.05 1.36 -5.13
CA ASP A 295 -10.01 0.30 -5.22
C ASP A 295 -9.36 -0.96 -4.66
N ASP A 296 -9.81 -1.38 -3.50
CA ASP A 296 -9.45 -2.67 -2.95
C ASP A 296 -9.84 -3.75 -3.97
N LEU A 297 -8.91 -4.64 -4.28
CA LEU A 297 -9.15 -5.77 -5.16
C LEU A 297 -9.52 -6.98 -4.30
N ALA A 298 -10.80 -7.34 -4.35
CA ALA A 298 -11.35 -8.41 -3.54
C ALA A 298 -10.96 -9.79 -4.09
N HIS A 299 -10.98 -9.96 -5.43
CA HIS A 299 -10.69 -11.25 -6.05
C HIS A 299 -9.87 -11.11 -7.33
N ILE A 300 -8.95 -12.05 -7.57
CA ILE A 300 -8.13 -12.15 -8.78
C ILE A 300 -8.19 -13.57 -9.35
N ILE A 301 -8.33 -13.67 -10.66
CA ILE A 301 -8.32 -14.94 -11.38
C ILE A 301 -7.46 -14.82 -12.64
N PHE A 302 -6.85 -15.92 -13.05
CA PHE A 302 -6.18 -16.03 -14.34
C PHE A 302 -6.82 -17.12 -15.19
N LEU A 303 -7.14 -16.82 -16.45
CA LEU A 303 -7.72 -17.76 -17.40
C LEU A 303 -6.66 -18.66 -18.01
N ASP A 304 -5.46 -18.08 -18.19
CA ASP A 304 -4.25 -18.76 -18.66
C ASP A 304 -3.00 -18.03 -18.12
N GLY A 305 -1.81 -18.40 -18.57
CA GLY A 305 -0.56 -17.77 -18.13
C GLY A 305 -0.40 -16.29 -18.50
N SER A 306 -1.24 -15.75 -19.39
CA SER A 306 -1.18 -14.38 -19.90
C SER A 306 -2.40 -13.53 -19.52
N ARG A 307 -3.60 -14.11 -19.59
CA ARG A 307 -4.86 -13.40 -19.38
C ARG A 307 -5.39 -13.60 -17.97
N GLY A 308 -5.70 -12.49 -17.29
CA GLY A 308 -6.28 -12.50 -15.97
C GLY A 308 -7.21 -11.30 -15.75
N LEU A 309 -8.04 -11.42 -14.72
CA LEU A 309 -8.95 -10.38 -14.26
C LEU A 309 -8.81 -10.20 -12.75
N ALA A 310 -9.04 -8.97 -12.29
CA ALA A 310 -9.19 -8.67 -10.88
C ALA A 310 -10.39 -7.74 -10.69
N VAL A 311 -11.18 -7.98 -9.65
CA VAL A 311 -12.40 -7.24 -9.34
C VAL A 311 -12.35 -6.67 -7.92
N GLY A 312 -13.10 -5.59 -7.68
CA GLY A 312 -13.07 -4.98 -6.36
C GLY A 312 -14.02 -3.80 -6.17
N SER A 313 -13.68 -2.95 -5.21
CA SER A 313 -14.50 -1.83 -4.79
C SER A 313 -14.83 -0.88 -5.97
N ARG A 314 -15.96 -0.17 -5.86
CA ARG A 314 -16.48 0.78 -6.86
C ARG A 314 -16.71 0.21 -8.26
N GLY A 315 -17.06 -1.09 -8.34
CA GLY A 315 -17.29 -1.77 -9.61
C GLY A 315 -16.03 -1.96 -10.44
N ARG A 316 -14.84 -1.93 -9.82
CA ARG A 316 -13.56 -2.06 -10.53
C ARG A 316 -13.41 -3.43 -11.16
N ILE A 317 -13.12 -3.44 -12.47
CA ILE A 317 -12.72 -4.62 -13.22
C ILE A 317 -11.41 -4.30 -13.93
N LEU A 318 -10.34 -5.03 -13.60
CA LEU A 318 -9.04 -4.94 -14.24
C LEU A 318 -8.84 -6.16 -15.14
N PHE A 319 -8.17 -5.98 -16.27
CA PHE A 319 -7.81 -7.04 -17.21
C PHE A 319 -6.33 -6.96 -17.57
N THR A 320 -5.66 -8.10 -17.63
CA THR A 320 -4.32 -8.25 -18.17
C THR A 320 -4.31 -9.26 -19.33
N SER A 321 -3.49 -9.00 -20.35
CA SER A 321 -3.10 -9.95 -21.40
C SER A 321 -1.61 -10.23 -21.41
N SER A 322 -0.88 -9.74 -20.41
CA SER A 322 0.57 -9.79 -20.30
C SER A 322 1.07 -10.60 -19.09
N GLY A 323 0.21 -11.46 -18.52
CA GLY A 323 0.53 -12.22 -17.32
C GLY A 323 0.72 -11.36 -16.07
N GLY A 324 -0.05 -10.27 -15.99
CA GLY A 324 -0.01 -9.35 -14.84
C GLY A 324 1.12 -8.32 -14.90
N LYS A 325 1.87 -8.22 -16.00
CA LYS A 325 2.89 -7.18 -16.19
C LYS A 325 2.27 -5.79 -16.35
N SER A 326 1.10 -5.73 -16.97
CA SER A 326 0.29 -4.52 -17.12
C SER A 326 -1.19 -4.86 -16.98
N TRP A 327 -1.97 -3.91 -16.46
CA TRP A 327 -3.41 -4.05 -16.25
C TRP A 327 -4.15 -2.88 -16.89
N THR A 328 -5.30 -3.16 -17.47
CA THR A 328 -6.20 -2.16 -18.06
C THR A 328 -7.57 -2.24 -17.40
N VAL A 329 -8.19 -1.08 -17.17
CA VAL A 329 -9.56 -1.02 -16.64
C VAL A 329 -10.54 -1.43 -17.73
N ARG A 330 -11.50 -2.29 -17.39
CA ARG A 330 -12.64 -2.64 -18.22
C ARG A 330 -13.89 -1.88 -17.77
N PRO A 331 -14.77 -1.49 -18.68
CA PRO A 331 -16.06 -0.91 -18.32
C PRO A 331 -16.87 -1.88 -17.46
N SER A 332 -17.44 -1.37 -16.37
CA SER A 332 -18.35 -2.09 -15.49
C SER A 332 -19.74 -1.49 -15.57
N PRO A 333 -20.81 -2.28 -15.64
CA PRO A 333 -22.18 -1.76 -15.63
C PRO A 333 -22.63 -1.27 -14.24
N THR A 334 -21.79 -1.37 -13.22
CA THR A 334 -22.10 -0.95 -11.85
C THR A 334 -20.94 -0.22 -11.20
N THR A 335 -21.25 0.61 -10.20
CA THR A 335 -20.26 1.22 -9.27
C THR A 335 -20.29 0.57 -7.88
N LEU A 336 -21.09 -0.46 -7.68
CA LEU A 336 -21.14 -1.21 -6.43
C LEU A 336 -19.89 -2.10 -6.30
N PRO A 337 -19.44 -2.40 -5.06
CA PRO A 337 -18.35 -3.35 -4.83
C PRO A 337 -18.60 -4.71 -5.50
N LEU A 338 -17.55 -5.26 -6.11
CA LEU A 338 -17.49 -6.57 -6.69
C LEU A 338 -16.62 -7.45 -5.81
N ASN A 339 -17.16 -8.55 -5.30
CA ASN A 339 -16.56 -9.33 -4.21
C ASN A 339 -15.88 -10.62 -4.70
N ALA A 340 -16.47 -11.31 -5.68
CA ALA A 340 -15.89 -12.53 -6.23
C ALA A 340 -16.09 -12.62 -7.75
N ILE A 341 -15.20 -13.36 -8.41
CA ILE A 341 -15.23 -13.66 -9.85
C ILE A 341 -14.90 -15.12 -10.06
N ASP A 342 -15.63 -15.77 -10.97
CA ASP A 342 -15.37 -17.14 -11.39
C ASP A 342 -15.54 -17.30 -12.89
N PHE A 343 -14.80 -18.27 -13.46
CA PHE A 343 -14.82 -18.63 -14.87
C PHE A 343 -14.78 -20.14 -15.04
N ILE A 344 -15.70 -20.68 -15.82
CA ILE A 344 -15.70 -22.11 -16.15
C ILE A 344 -14.80 -22.46 -17.34
N ASP A 345 -14.61 -21.49 -18.22
CA ASP A 345 -13.73 -21.60 -19.39
C ASP A 345 -13.09 -20.23 -19.71
N GLN A 346 -12.44 -20.11 -20.88
CA GLN A 346 -11.81 -18.87 -21.29
C GLN A 346 -12.77 -17.77 -21.77
N LYS A 347 -14.08 -18.05 -21.82
CA LYS A 347 -15.12 -17.14 -22.38
C LYS A 347 -16.21 -16.82 -21.38
N GLN A 348 -16.71 -17.83 -20.66
CA GLN A 348 -17.87 -17.71 -19.79
C GLN A 348 -17.42 -17.48 -18.35
N GLY A 349 -17.91 -16.40 -17.74
CA GLY A 349 -17.59 -16.05 -16.37
C GLY A 349 -18.64 -15.15 -15.72
N TRP A 350 -18.58 -15.08 -14.41
CA TRP A 350 -19.52 -14.34 -13.58
C TRP A 350 -18.78 -13.57 -12.49
N ILE A 351 -19.36 -12.46 -12.10
CA ILE A 351 -18.92 -11.64 -10.97
C ILE A 351 -20.11 -11.44 -10.04
N VAL A 352 -19.89 -11.52 -8.75
CA VAL A 352 -20.88 -11.19 -7.73
C VAL A 352 -20.41 -10.04 -6.84
N GLY A 353 -21.36 -9.30 -6.27
CA GLY A 353 -21.06 -8.14 -5.45
C GLY A 353 -22.22 -7.67 -4.59
N ASP A 354 -22.08 -6.47 -4.05
CA ASP A 354 -23.04 -5.88 -3.14
C ASP A 354 -24.41 -5.68 -3.77
N LYS A 355 -25.45 -5.69 -2.93
CA LYS A 355 -26.87 -5.45 -3.27
C LYS A 355 -27.39 -6.35 -4.38
N GLY A 356 -27.04 -7.63 -4.33
CA GLY A 356 -27.47 -8.63 -5.32
C GLY A 356 -26.87 -8.42 -6.70
N THR A 357 -25.73 -7.75 -6.80
CA THR A 357 -25.05 -7.56 -8.10
C THR A 357 -24.54 -8.90 -8.63
N ILE A 358 -25.00 -9.27 -9.83
CA ILE A 358 -24.47 -10.39 -10.62
C ILE A 358 -24.16 -9.85 -12.03
N LEU A 359 -22.91 -10.03 -12.47
CA LEU A 359 -22.48 -9.71 -13.83
C LEU A 359 -22.09 -11.00 -14.54
N ARG A 360 -22.37 -11.09 -15.85
CA ARG A 360 -22.03 -12.24 -16.70
C ARG A 360 -21.27 -11.80 -17.93
N THR A 361 -20.30 -12.59 -18.33
CA THR A 361 -19.57 -12.45 -19.61
C THR A 361 -19.62 -13.75 -20.39
N VAL A 362 -19.60 -13.64 -21.72
CA VAL A 362 -19.49 -14.77 -22.68
C VAL A 362 -18.31 -14.60 -23.64
N ASN A 363 -17.46 -13.58 -23.37
CA ASN A 363 -16.34 -13.21 -24.25
C ASN A 363 -15.02 -13.00 -23.48
N GLY A 364 -14.84 -13.69 -22.36
CA GLY A 364 -13.61 -13.67 -21.58
C GLY A 364 -13.39 -12.37 -20.81
N GLY A 365 -14.48 -11.71 -20.39
CA GLY A 365 -14.40 -10.47 -19.61
C GLY A 365 -14.13 -9.22 -20.44
N VAL A 366 -14.28 -9.29 -21.77
CA VAL A 366 -14.18 -8.08 -22.64
C VAL A 366 -15.36 -7.16 -22.37
N THR A 367 -16.56 -7.73 -22.24
CA THR A 367 -17.79 -7.03 -21.85
C THR A 367 -18.53 -7.79 -20.77
N TRP A 368 -19.26 -7.06 -19.95
CA TRP A 368 -20.06 -7.58 -18.85
C TRP A 368 -21.48 -7.05 -18.93
N SER A 369 -22.46 -7.93 -18.74
CA SER A 369 -23.88 -7.60 -18.63
C SER A 369 -24.39 -7.91 -17.22
N GLN A 370 -25.26 -7.08 -16.68
CA GLN A 370 -25.88 -7.31 -15.39
C GLN A 370 -27.04 -8.28 -15.54
N VAL A 371 -27.09 -9.29 -14.67
CA VAL A 371 -28.22 -10.23 -14.55
C VAL A 371 -29.21 -9.63 -13.56
N ALA A 372 -30.49 -9.56 -13.94
CA ALA A 372 -31.54 -9.05 -13.05
C ALA A 372 -31.98 -10.14 -12.08
N ILE A 373 -31.90 -9.84 -10.77
CA ILE A 373 -32.44 -10.69 -9.70
C ILE A 373 -33.20 -9.82 -8.68
N GLU A 374 -34.13 -10.43 -7.93
CA GLU A 374 -34.92 -9.73 -6.91
C GLU A 374 -34.19 -9.58 -5.57
N ILE A 375 -33.13 -10.35 -5.35
CA ILE A 375 -32.34 -10.38 -4.12
C ILE A 375 -31.49 -9.11 -4.02
N ARG A 376 -31.42 -8.54 -2.81
CA ARG A 376 -30.69 -7.31 -2.51
C ARG A 376 -29.60 -7.49 -1.46
N GLU A 377 -29.42 -8.70 -0.98
CA GLU A 377 -28.33 -9.07 -0.07
C GLU A 377 -26.98 -8.97 -0.77
N ASP A 378 -25.93 -8.65 -0.01
CA ASP A 378 -24.57 -8.64 -0.51
C ASP A 378 -24.11 -10.07 -0.78
N LEU A 379 -23.54 -10.31 -1.96
CA LEU A 379 -23.06 -11.61 -2.43
C LEU A 379 -21.52 -11.64 -2.35
N PHE A 380 -20.96 -12.71 -1.76
CA PHE A 380 -19.54 -12.75 -1.39
C PHE A 380 -18.75 -13.86 -2.11
N GLY A 381 -19.35 -15.02 -2.34
CA GLY A 381 -18.72 -16.18 -2.95
C GLY A 381 -19.51 -16.71 -4.15
N ILE A 382 -18.80 -17.25 -5.14
CA ILE A 382 -19.38 -17.87 -6.34
C ILE A 382 -18.53 -19.04 -6.79
N ASP A 383 -19.16 -20.12 -7.23
CA ASP A 383 -18.52 -21.32 -7.76
C ASP A 383 -19.34 -21.94 -8.86
N PHE A 384 -18.75 -22.16 -10.03
CA PHE A 384 -19.34 -22.87 -11.17
C PHE A 384 -18.58 -24.16 -11.42
N ILE A 385 -19.28 -25.27 -11.49
CA ILE A 385 -18.70 -26.60 -11.80
C ILE A 385 -18.95 -27.05 -13.24
N SER A 386 -19.90 -26.39 -13.91
CA SER A 386 -20.19 -26.61 -15.33
C SER A 386 -20.71 -25.31 -15.97
N PRO A 387 -20.77 -25.21 -17.32
CA PRO A 387 -21.33 -24.04 -17.99
C PRO A 387 -22.78 -23.72 -17.61
N GLN A 388 -23.51 -24.68 -17.05
CA GLN A 388 -24.92 -24.55 -16.66
C GLN A 388 -25.12 -24.41 -15.17
N GLN A 389 -24.26 -25.02 -14.35
CA GLN A 389 -24.52 -25.17 -12.92
C GLN A 389 -23.51 -24.42 -12.05
N GLY A 390 -24.04 -23.56 -11.17
CA GLY A 390 -23.24 -22.77 -10.23
C GLY A 390 -24.01 -22.35 -9.01
N TRP A 391 -23.29 -21.90 -7.98
CA TRP A 391 -23.84 -21.43 -6.71
C TRP A 391 -23.21 -20.10 -6.31
N ILE A 392 -24.01 -19.30 -5.60
CA ILE A 392 -23.62 -18.04 -5.00
C ILE A 392 -23.99 -18.06 -3.53
N VAL A 393 -23.12 -17.51 -2.69
CA VAL A 393 -23.41 -17.30 -1.27
C VAL A 393 -23.23 -15.84 -0.87
N GLY A 394 -23.91 -15.44 0.22
CA GLY A 394 -23.89 -14.04 0.66
C GLY A 394 -24.40 -13.80 2.07
N ALA A 395 -24.75 -12.55 2.32
CA ALA A 395 -25.26 -12.08 3.61
C ALA A 395 -26.55 -12.79 4.03
N ARG A 396 -26.78 -12.91 5.34
CA ARG A 396 -27.98 -13.45 5.96
C ARG A 396 -28.33 -14.88 5.56
N GLY A 397 -27.31 -15.72 5.27
CA GLY A 397 -27.53 -17.10 4.86
C GLY A 397 -28.02 -17.25 3.43
N THR A 398 -27.86 -16.22 2.60
CA THR A 398 -28.23 -16.29 1.18
C THR A 398 -27.42 -17.37 0.48
N ILE A 399 -28.12 -18.31 -0.18
CA ILE A 399 -27.56 -19.27 -1.12
C ILE A 399 -28.45 -19.28 -2.36
N LEU A 400 -27.83 -19.12 -3.53
CA LEU A 400 -28.49 -19.17 -4.84
C LEU A 400 -27.86 -20.28 -5.68
N ASN A 401 -28.68 -20.92 -6.51
CA ASN A 401 -28.25 -21.91 -7.49
C ASN A 401 -28.79 -21.55 -8.88
N THR A 402 -27.99 -21.81 -9.89
CA THR A 402 -28.40 -21.76 -11.29
C THR A 402 -28.22 -23.14 -11.95
N LYS A 403 -29.09 -23.46 -12.92
CA LYS A 403 -29.02 -24.64 -13.79
C LYS A 403 -29.03 -24.27 -15.29
N ASP A 404 -28.95 -22.97 -15.59
CA ASP A 404 -29.02 -22.41 -16.95
C ASP A 404 -27.84 -21.47 -17.26
N GLY A 405 -26.73 -21.62 -16.53
CA GLY A 405 -25.52 -20.82 -16.75
C GLY A 405 -25.65 -19.38 -16.24
N GLY A 406 -26.45 -19.17 -15.20
CA GLY A 406 -26.61 -17.89 -14.54
C GLY A 406 -27.56 -16.93 -15.26
N GLU A 407 -28.42 -17.42 -16.17
CA GLU A 407 -29.51 -16.63 -16.72
C GLU A 407 -30.60 -16.42 -15.67
N THR A 408 -30.90 -17.46 -14.88
CA THR A 408 -31.78 -17.40 -13.72
C THR A 408 -31.14 -17.99 -12.47
N TRP A 409 -31.55 -17.49 -11.31
CA TRP A 409 -31.04 -17.91 -10.01
C TRP A 409 -32.20 -18.23 -9.07
N GLN A 410 -32.12 -19.39 -8.41
CA GLN A 410 -33.09 -19.86 -7.44
C GLN A 410 -32.50 -19.86 -6.04
N ALA A 411 -33.23 -19.29 -5.07
CA ALA A 411 -32.82 -19.31 -3.68
C ALA A 411 -32.91 -20.74 -3.11
N GLN A 412 -31.84 -21.19 -2.48
CA GLN A 412 -31.79 -22.42 -1.69
C GLN A 412 -31.94 -22.10 -0.20
N ARG A 413 -32.56 -23.00 0.54
CA ARG A 413 -32.79 -22.81 1.95
C ARG A 413 -31.64 -23.34 2.78
N ALA A 414 -31.06 -22.48 3.61
CA ALA A 414 -30.15 -22.86 4.68
C ALA A 414 -30.70 -22.36 6.01
N ASP A 415 -30.73 -23.21 7.02
CA ASP A 415 -31.25 -22.84 8.36
C ASP A 415 -30.18 -22.02 9.13
N THR A 416 -29.76 -20.90 8.53
CA THR A 416 -28.82 -19.97 9.14
C THR A 416 -29.05 -18.54 8.67
N PHE A 417 -28.74 -17.57 9.54
CA PHE A 417 -28.63 -16.14 9.21
C PHE A 417 -27.17 -15.67 9.20
N SER A 418 -26.22 -16.59 9.30
CA SER A 418 -24.79 -16.27 9.21
C SER A 418 -24.46 -15.71 7.82
N TRP A 419 -23.52 -14.78 7.76
CA TRP A 419 -22.95 -14.39 6.48
C TRP A 419 -22.10 -15.53 5.96
N LEU A 420 -22.34 -15.92 4.71
CA LEU A 420 -21.58 -16.95 4.03
C LEU A 420 -20.60 -16.27 3.07
N GLU A 421 -19.31 -16.48 3.30
CA GLU A 421 -18.24 -15.74 2.60
C GLU A 421 -17.74 -16.43 1.34
N ASP A 422 -17.67 -17.78 1.38
CA ASP A 422 -17.19 -18.56 0.24
C ASP A 422 -17.93 -19.89 0.12
N VAL A 423 -17.99 -20.42 -1.11
CA VAL A 423 -18.64 -21.69 -1.43
C VAL A 423 -17.78 -22.43 -2.45
N ARG A 424 -17.63 -23.75 -2.28
CA ARG A 424 -16.96 -24.63 -3.24
C ARG A 424 -17.70 -25.94 -3.35
N PHE A 425 -17.89 -26.39 -4.59
CA PHE A 425 -18.42 -27.70 -4.92
C PHE A 425 -17.32 -28.59 -5.48
N THR A 426 -17.27 -29.83 -5.03
CA THR A 426 -16.34 -30.84 -5.55
C THR A 426 -16.95 -31.65 -6.69
N ASP A 427 -18.28 -31.65 -6.78
CA ASP A 427 -19.09 -32.22 -7.86
C ASP A 427 -20.52 -31.65 -7.82
N GLU A 428 -21.42 -32.14 -8.70
CA GLU A 428 -22.80 -31.63 -8.81
C GLU A 428 -23.64 -31.81 -7.53
N ARG A 429 -23.21 -32.64 -6.60
CA ARG A 429 -23.95 -32.97 -5.38
C ARG A 429 -23.30 -32.42 -4.11
N ARG A 430 -21.96 -32.44 -4.02
CA ARG A 430 -21.22 -32.17 -2.79
C ARG A 430 -20.63 -30.77 -2.80
N GLY A 431 -21.06 -29.97 -1.83
CA GLY A 431 -20.61 -28.61 -1.66
C GLY A 431 -20.44 -28.22 -0.20
N ILE A 432 -19.57 -27.24 0.02
CA ILE A 432 -19.29 -26.62 1.33
C ILE A 432 -19.43 -25.11 1.18
N ALA A 433 -20.08 -24.49 2.17
CA ALA A 433 -20.07 -23.03 2.34
C ALA A 433 -19.55 -22.69 3.74
N VAL A 434 -18.74 -21.60 3.82
CA VAL A 434 -18.15 -21.14 5.08
C VAL A 434 -18.50 -19.69 5.33
N GLY A 435 -18.43 -19.27 6.61
CA GLY A 435 -18.78 -17.87 6.92
C GLY A 435 -18.63 -17.46 8.38
N SER A 436 -19.42 -16.47 8.76
CA SER A 436 -19.39 -15.86 10.10
C SER A 436 -19.72 -16.85 11.21
N ASN A 437 -19.24 -16.58 12.43
CA ASN A 437 -19.46 -17.40 13.63
C ASN A 437 -19.06 -18.88 13.45
N GLY A 438 -17.96 -19.14 12.74
CA GLY A 438 -17.45 -20.48 12.47
C GLY A 438 -18.44 -21.36 11.70
N THR A 439 -19.33 -20.75 10.93
CA THR A 439 -20.33 -21.49 10.15
C THR A 439 -19.64 -22.28 9.04
N ILE A 440 -19.91 -23.58 9.02
CA ILE A 440 -19.60 -24.49 7.92
C ILE A 440 -20.90 -25.21 7.57
N LEU A 441 -21.36 -25.03 6.35
CA LEU A 441 -22.51 -25.76 5.80
C LEU A 441 -22.03 -26.78 4.77
N ARG A 442 -22.65 -27.95 4.74
CA ARG A 442 -22.36 -29.04 3.80
C ARG A 442 -23.65 -29.50 3.14
N THR A 443 -23.57 -29.77 1.84
CA THR A 443 -24.62 -30.43 1.05
C THR A 443 -24.08 -31.69 0.40
N GLU A 444 -24.98 -32.67 0.16
CA GLU A 444 -24.74 -33.91 -0.58
C GLU A 444 -25.75 -34.12 -1.72
N ASP A 445 -26.62 -33.14 -1.95
CA ASP A 445 -27.74 -33.19 -2.90
C ASP A 445 -27.81 -31.97 -3.83
N GLY A 446 -26.68 -31.26 -4.02
CA GLY A 446 -26.60 -30.08 -4.88
C GLY A 446 -27.22 -28.83 -4.26
N GLY A 447 -27.33 -28.82 -2.93
CA GLY A 447 -27.84 -27.69 -2.17
C GLY A 447 -29.36 -27.72 -1.96
N GLU A 448 -30.06 -28.81 -2.31
CA GLU A 448 -31.48 -28.98 -1.92
C GLU A 448 -31.61 -28.99 -0.41
N THR A 449 -30.62 -29.58 0.29
CA THR A 449 -30.47 -29.49 1.74
C THR A 449 -29.06 -29.08 2.13
N TRP A 450 -28.94 -28.11 3.05
CA TRP A 450 -27.70 -27.68 3.65
C TRP A 450 -27.70 -28.02 5.14
N ARG A 451 -26.67 -28.75 5.60
CA ARG A 451 -26.52 -29.16 7.00
C ARG A 451 -25.32 -28.47 7.62
N ARG A 452 -25.46 -27.97 8.83
CA ARG A 452 -24.36 -27.42 9.58
C ARG A 452 -23.42 -28.54 10.01
N VAL A 453 -22.11 -28.35 9.79
CA VAL A 453 -21.07 -29.16 10.39
C VAL A 453 -20.80 -28.59 11.77
N ASP A 454 -21.18 -29.36 12.81
CA ASP A 454 -21.06 -28.90 14.20
C ASP A 454 -19.60 -28.81 14.61
N ARG A 455 -19.20 -27.58 14.95
CA ARG A 455 -17.87 -27.26 15.43
C ARG A 455 -17.95 -26.10 16.41
N ASN A 456 -17.23 -26.17 17.53
CA ASN A 456 -17.19 -25.07 18.51
C ASN A 456 -16.18 -23.99 18.06
N LEU A 457 -16.37 -23.43 16.88
CA LEU A 457 -15.60 -22.32 16.30
C LEU A 457 -16.47 -21.06 16.30
N LYS A 458 -15.91 -19.94 16.76
CA LYS A 458 -16.58 -18.63 16.77
C LYS A 458 -15.95 -17.65 15.80
N GLU A 459 -14.75 -17.94 15.33
CA GLU A 459 -13.99 -17.13 14.39
C GLU A 459 -14.68 -17.15 13.02
N TRP A 460 -14.59 -16.02 12.32
CA TRP A 460 -15.09 -15.88 10.96
C TRP A 460 -14.19 -16.68 10.00
N LEU A 461 -14.78 -17.45 9.10
CA LEU A 461 -14.11 -18.12 7.99
C LEU A 461 -14.35 -17.31 6.71
N TYR A 462 -13.28 -16.90 6.03
CA TYR A 462 -13.34 -16.00 4.88
C TYR A 462 -13.22 -16.70 3.53
N ALA A 463 -12.47 -17.80 3.47
CA ALA A 463 -12.24 -18.49 2.21
C ALA A 463 -12.09 -19.99 2.44
N LEU A 464 -12.42 -20.76 1.41
CA LEU A 464 -12.17 -22.19 1.33
C LEU A 464 -11.70 -22.61 -0.05
N THR A 465 -10.99 -23.75 -0.11
CA THR A 465 -10.56 -24.37 -1.36
C THR A 465 -10.42 -25.88 -1.18
N PHE A 466 -10.50 -26.62 -2.29
CA PHE A 466 -10.27 -28.05 -2.30
C PHE A 466 -9.10 -28.40 -3.23
N ALA A 467 -8.21 -29.27 -2.77
CA ALA A 467 -7.12 -29.84 -3.57
C ALA A 467 -7.61 -31.02 -4.41
N ASP A 468 -8.58 -31.76 -3.88
CA ASP A 468 -9.29 -32.88 -4.49
C ASP A 468 -10.65 -33.06 -3.79
N ALA A 469 -11.42 -34.07 -4.15
CA ALA A 469 -12.75 -34.32 -3.61
C ALA A 469 -12.76 -34.60 -2.08
N GLN A 470 -11.62 -34.89 -1.47
CA GLN A 470 -11.48 -35.25 -0.05
C GLN A 470 -10.76 -34.18 0.77
N ARG A 471 -9.68 -33.61 0.19
CA ARG A 471 -8.80 -32.69 0.92
C ARG A 471 -9.13 -31.24 0.61
N GLY A 472 -9.50 -30.52 1.65
CA GLY A 472 -9.83 -29.08 1.57
C GLY A 472 -9.27 -28.28 2.73
N TYR A 473 -9.29 -26.97 2.57
CA TYR A 473 -8.78 -26.00 3.52
C TYR A 473 -9.76 -24.84 3.65
N ALA A 474 -9.95 -24.34 4.89
CA ALA A 474 -10.65 -23.10 5.15
C ALA A 474 -9.79 -22.19 6.05
N VAL A 475 -9.82 -20.89 5.78
CA VAL A 475 -9.03 -19.91 6.53
C VAL A 475 -9.91 -18.77 7.04
N GLY A 476 -9.45 -18.11 8.11
CA GLY A 476 -10.31 -17.11 8.73
C GLY A 476 -9.62 -16.14 9.68
N ALA A 477 -10.46 -15.54 10.51
CA ALA A 477 -10.06 -14.56 11.51
C ALA A 477 -9.06 -15.16 12.51
N ARG A 478 -8.17 -14.29 13.05
CA ARG A 478 -7.24 -14.63 14.13
C ARG A 478 -6.29 -15.78 13.81
N GLY A 479 -5.97 -15.98 12.52
CA GLY A 479 -5.01 -16.99 12.07
C GLY A 479 -5.58 -18.40 11.97
N VAL A 480 -6.90 -18.55 11.99
CA VAL A 480 -7.55 -19.88 11.84
C VAL A 480 -7.21 -20.47 10.49
N ILE A 481 -6.70 -21.71 10.53
CA ILE A 481 -6.58 -22.61 9.37
C ILE A 481 -7.25 -23.93 9.75
N LEU A 482 -8.19 -24.36 8.93
CA LEU A 482 -8.85 -25.67 9.05
C LEU A 482 -8.47 -26.53 7.86
N ARG A 483 -8.31 -27.83 8.08
CA ARG A 483 -8.10 -28.85 7.06
C ARG A 483 -9.12 -29.96 7.19
N THR A 484 -9.64 -30.43 6.06
CA THR A 484 -10.44 -31.66 5.94
C THR A 484 -9.70 -32.67 5.08
N ASP A 485 -9.91 -33.96 5.35
CA ASP A 485 -9.42 -35.09 4.57
C ASP A 485 -10.58 -36.03 4.15
N ASP A 486 -11.83 -35.59 4.32
CA ASP A 486 -13.06 -36.37 4.08
C ASP A 486 -14.17 -35.58 3.36
N GLY A 487 -13.77 -34.63 2.51
CA GLY A 487 -14.71 -33.83 1.73
C GLY A 487 -15.56 -32.88 2.56
N GLY A 488 -15.02 -32.39 3.68
CA GLY A 488 -15.66 -31.41 4.55
C GLY A 488 -16.64 -31.99 5.56
N ALA A 489 -16.68 -33.31 5.75
CA ALA A 489 -17.50 -33.92 6.80
C ALA A 489 -16.90 -33.63 8.20
N ASN A 490 -15.59 -33.67 8.31
CA ASN A 490 -14.86 -33.32 9.51
C ASN A 490 -13.72 -32.33 9.20
N TRP A 491 -13.43 -31.42 10.12
CA TRP A 491 -12.38 -30.41 10.00
C TRP A 491 -11.44 -30.46 11.20
N LYS A 492 -10.14 -30.31 10.96
CA LYS A 492 -9.09 -30.27 11.97
C LYS A 492 -8.45 -28.89 12.01
N ASP A 493 -8.11 -28.38 13.20
CA ASP A 493 -7.32 -27.16 13.33
C ASP A 493 -5.88 -27.43 12.90
N VAL A 494 -5.30 -26.49 12.17
CA VAL A 494 -3.88 -26.47 11.84
C VAL A 494 -3.28 -25.17 12.35
N GLU A 495 -2.16 -25.25 13.06
CA GLU A 495 -1.52 -24.10 13.64
C GLU A 495 -0.87 -23.22 12.55
N SER A 496 -1.30 -21.98 12.43
CA SER A 496 -0.71 -21.01 11.50
C SER A 496 0.49 -20.25 12.06
N GLY A 497 0.65 -20.25 13.38
CA GLY A 497 1.60 -19.37 14.09
C GLY A 497 1.21 -17.90 14.09
N LEU A 498 -0.01 -17.54 13.67
CA LEU A 498 -0.49 -16.15 13.53
C LEU A 498 -1.75 -15.90 14.35
N THR A 499 -1.93 -14.63 14.73
CA THR A 499 -3.14 -14.11 15.38
C THR A 499 -3.86 -13.06 14.51
N THR A 500 -3.40 -12.83 13.28
CA THR A 500 -3.97 -11.91 12.30
C THR A 500 -4.93 -12.63 11.37
N ASN A 501 -5.79 -11.88 10.66
CA ASN A 501 -6.75 -12.49 9.74
C ASN A 501 -6.05 -13.07 8.51
N LEU A 502 -6.57 -14.22 8.05
CA LEU A 502 -6.18 -14.90 6.82
C LEU A 502 -7.38 -14.85 5.87
N PHE A 503 -7.23 -14.20 4.71
CA PHE A 503 -8.35 -13.84 3.84
C PHE A 503 -8.56 -14.78 2.67
N ALA A 504 -7.50 -15.41 2.18
CA ALA A 504 -7.62 -16.33 1.04
C ALA A 504 -6.71 -17.55 1.20
N VAL A 505 -7.15 -18.66 0.61
CA VAL A 505 -6.40 -19.90 0.50
C VAL A 505 -6.48 -20.42 -0.93
N GLY A 506 -5.35 -20.88 -1.48
CA GLY A 506 -5.28 -21.46 -2.82
C GLY A 506 -4.34 -22.64 -2.90
N VAL A 507 -4.76 -23.68 -3.60
CA VAL A 507 -3.93 -24.85 -3.92
C VAL A 507 -3.10 -24.52 -5.16
N VAL A 508 -1.78 -24.56 -5.02
CA VAL A 508 -0.82 -24.19 -6.07
C VAL A 508 -0.01 -25.38 -6.58
N GLY A 509 -0.25 -26.56 -6.01
CA GLY A 509 0.37 -27.84 -6.38
C GLY A 509 -0.30 -28.97 -5.61
N ARG A 510 0.11 -30.21 -5.84
CA ARG A 510 -0.52 -31.38 -5.19
C ARG A 510 -0.49 -31.29 -3.66
N ASP A 511 0.63 -30.85 -3.12
CA ASP A 511 0.86 -30.70 -1.67
C ASP A 511 1.22 -29.24 -1.29
N ASP A 512 1.21 -28.34 -2.27
CA ASP A 512 1.51 -26.92 -2.09
C ASP A 512 0.25 -26.11 -1.90
N VAL A 513 0.16 -25.39 -0.78
CA VAL A 513 -0.98 -24.52 -0.43
C VAL A 513 -0.46 -23.16 -0.01
N LEU A 514 -1.07 -22.10 -0.53
CA LEU A 514 -0.78 -20.72 -0.15
C LEU A 514 -1.97 -20.10 0.60
N VAL A 515 -1.66 -19.32 1.63
CA VAL A 515 -2.62 -18.54 2.39
C VAL A 515 -2.16 -17.09 2.42
N THR A 516 -3.09 -16.15 2.22
CA THR A 516 -2.81 -14.71 2.28
C THR A 516 -3.66 -14.02 3.33
N GLY A 517 -3.16 -12.89 3.88
CA GLY A 517 -3.87 -12.24 4.98
C GLY A 517 -3.44 -10.81 5.27
N ASP A 518 -3.72 -10.38 6.48
CA ASP A 518 -3.36 -9.06 7.01
C ASP A 518 -1.86 -8.80 6.94
N GLN A 519 -1.50 -7.50 6.87
CA GLN A 519 -0.11 -7.05 6.90
C GLN A 519 0.76 -7.61 5.76
N GLY A 520 0.15 -7.94 4.61
CA GLY A 520 0.85 -8.51 3.46
C GLY A 520 1.38 -9.92 3.68
N ARG A 521 0.86 -10.64 4.68
CA ARG A 521 1.36 -11.97 5.04
C ARG A 521 0.99 -13.00 3.98
N ILE A 522 1.95 -13.84 3.64
CA ILE A 522 1.78 -15.02 2.80
C ILE A 522 2.39 -16.21 3.54
N LEU A 523 1.58 -17.23 3.82
CA LEU A 523 2.03 -18.51 4.32
C LEU A 523 2.08 -19.52 3.18
N HIS A 524 3.08 -20.37 3.16
CA HIS A 524 3.24 -21.45 2.20
C HIS A 524 3.42 -22.77 2.93
N SER A 525 2.61 -23.74 2.58
CA SER A 525 2.78 -25.14 2.98
C SER A 525 3.23 -25.94 1.77
N LYS A 526 4.19 -26.86 1.96
CA LYS A 526 4.70 -27.81 0.97
C LYS A 526 4.40 -29.27 1.33
N ASP A 527 3.64 -29.46 2.38
CA ASP A 527 3.31 -30.76 2.98
C ASP A 527 1.79 -30.95 3.16
N ALA A 528 1.03 -30.44 2.17
CA ALA A 528 -0.43 -30.52 2.14
C ALA A 528 -1.09 -29.84 3.37
N GLY A 529 -0.56 -28.72 3.82
CA GLY A 529 -1.13 -27.92 4.90
C GLY A 529 -0.87 -28.46 6.30
N GLN A 530 0.13 -29.33 6.50
CA GLN A 530 0.50 -29.81 7.84
C GLN A 530 1.36 -28.78 8.58
N THR A 531 2.30 -28.16 7.86
CA THR A 531 3.13 -27.05 8.37
C THR A 531 3.11 -25.84 7.44
N TRP A 532 3.39 -24.66 7.99
CA TRP A 532 3.33 -23.40 7.28
C TRP A 532 4.59 -22.57 7.49
N GLU A 533 5.13 -22.04 6.38
CA GLU A 533 6.29 -21.15 6.38
C GLU A 533 5.87 -19.75 5.91
N MET A 534 6.30 -18.71 6.65
CA MET A 534 6.10 -17.32 6.23
C MET A 534 6.98 -17.00 5.03
N GLN A 535 6.36 -16.50 3.96
CA GLN A 535 7.08 -16.03 2.79
C GLN A 535 7.39 -14.54 2.91
N PRO A 536 8.58 -14.07 2.47
CA PRO A 536 8.89 -12.65 2.41
C PRO A 536 7.96 -11.94 1.41
N THR A 537 7.46 -10.78 1.78
CA THR A 537 6.62 -9.93 0.93
C THR A 537 7.14 -8.50 0.90
N ILE A 538 6.84 -7.80 -0.19
CA ILE A 538 7.24 -6.40 -0.42
C ILE A 538 6.17 -5.41 0.02
N THR A 539 5.04 -5.89 0.54
CA THR A 539 3.93 -5.04 1.00
C THR A 539 3.48 -5.40 2.41
N SER A 540 2.97 -4.42 3.13
CA SER A 540 2.25 -4.61 4.41
C SER A 540 0.74 -4.43 4.27
N THR A 541 0.23 -4.22 3.05
CA THR A 541 -1.22 -4.11 2.84
C THR A 541 -1.89 -5.48 2.91
N PRO A 542 -3.13 -5.58 3.42
CA PRO A 542 -3.89 -6.82 3.40
C PRO A 542 -4.02 -7.39 2.00
N LEU A 543 -3.84 -8.71 1.86
CA LEU A 543 -3.95 -9.47 0.62
C LEU A 543 -5.20 -10.35 0.69
N PHE A 544 -6.17 -10.12 -0.19
CA PHE A 544 -7.53 -10.67 -0.13
C PHE A 544 -7.74 -11.88 -1.04
N SER A 545 -6.87 -12.11 -2.01
CA SER A 545 -7.06 -13.19 -3.00
C SER A 545 -5.74 -13.72 -3.52
N VAL A 546 -5.73 -15.01 -3.89
CA VAL A 546 -4.61 -15.70 -4.52
C VAL A 546 -5.10 -16.44 -5.76
N ALA A 547 -4.35 -16.35 -6.86
CA ALA A 547 -4.60 -17.07 -8.11
C ALA A 547 -3.36 -17.86 -8.53
N TYR A 548 -3.58 -19.05 -9.09
CA TYR A 548 -2.53 -19.97 -9.57
C TYR A 548 -2.86 -20.54 -10.95
N ARG A 549 -1.86 -20.65 -11.83
CA ARG A 549 -2.00 -21.24 -13.16
C ARG A 549 -0.72 -22.01 -13.60
N GLY A 550 -0.28 -22.94 -12.74
CA GLY A 550 0.85 -23.82 -13.05
C GLY A 550 2.24 -23.20 -12.89
N GLY A 551 3.23 -23.97 -12.48
CA GLY A 551 4.62 -23.57 -12.29
C GLY A 551 4.79 -22.43 -11.30
N SER A 552 5.55 -21.39 -11.65
CA SER A 552 5.75 -20.19 -10.85
C SER A 552 4.66 -19.12 -11.02
N ASN A 553 3.59 -19.39 -11.78
CA ASN A 553 2.54 -18.41 -12.07
C ASN A 553 1.54 -18.31 -10.91
N ILE A 554 1.93 -17.52 -9.91
CA ILE A 554 1.14 -17.19 -8.72
C ILE A 554 0.98 -15.69 -8.66
N TRP A 555 -0.26 -15.24 -8.43
CA TRP A 555 -0.59 -13.83 -8.21
C TRP A 555 -1.41 -13.70 -6.94
N VAL A 556 -1.23 -12.60 -6.25
CA VAL A 556 -2.06 -12.21 -5.10
C VAL A 556 -2.56 -10.78 -5.29
N ALA A 557 -3.78 -10.49 -4.85
CA ALA A 557 -4.37 -9.18 -4.94
C ALA A 557 -4.91 -8.72 -3.58
N GLY A 558 -5.04 -7.40 -3.36
CA GLY A 558 -5.47 -6.89 -2.07
C GLY A 558 -5.78 -5.40 -2.03
N ARG A 559 -5.65 -4.84 -0.84
CA ARG A 559 -6.00 -3.46 -0.51
C ARG A 559 -5.22 -2.46 -1.36
N GLY A 560 -5.92 -1.36 -1.74
CA GLY A 560 -5.30 -0.26 -2.48
C GLY A 560 -4.83 -0.64 -3.87
N GLY A 561 -5.42 -1.68 -4.51
CA GLY A 561 -5.05 -2.13 -5.84
C GLY A 561 -3.76 -2.94 -5.90
N ALA A 562 -3.27 -3.44 -4.75
CA ALA A 562 -2.08 -4.28 -4.71
C ALA A 562 -2.27 -5.54 -5.58
N ILE A 563 -1.35 -5.79 -6.50
CA ILE A 563 -1.21 -7.04 -7.23
C ILE A 563 0.27 -7.44 -7.20
N LEU A 564 0.57 -8.59 -6.59
CA LEU A 564 1.90 -9.17 -6.56
C LEU A 564 1.93 -10.40 -7.46
N ARG A 565 3.05 -10.62 -8.13
CA ARG A 565 3.32 -11.85 -8.89
C ARG A 565 4.58 -12.51 -8.34
N ARG A 566 4.55 -13.82 -8.12
CA ARG A 566 5.77 -14.57 -7.83
C ARG A 566 6.63 -14.58 -9.09
N THR A 567 7.85 -14.03 -9.00
CA THR A 567 8.91 -14.19 -9.99
C THR A 567 9.75 -15.42 -9.62
N GLU A 568 10.37 -16.09 -10.60
CA GLU A 568 11.13 -17.32 -10.41
C GLU A 568 12.05 -17.31 -9.19
N GLU A 569 12.26 -18.48 -8.58
CA GLU A 569 12.98 -18.70 -7.32
C GLU A 569 14.26 -17.87 -7.24
N ILE A 570 14.29 -16.92 -6.29
CA ILE A 570 15.56 -16.50 -5.71
C ILE A 570 16.08 -17.75 -5.00
N ALA A 571 17.17 -18.32 -5.55
CA ALA A 571 17.87 -19.43 -4.91
C ALA A 571 18.00 -19.12 -3.42
N THR A 572 17.42 -19.97 -2.58
CA THR A 572 17.50 -19.84 -1.13
C THR A 572 18.97 -19.82 -0.76
N VAL A 573 19.52 -18.64 -0.52
CA VAL A 573 20.79 -18.49 0.19
C VAL A 573 20.48 -19.01 1.59
N LYS A 574 20.92 -20.24 1.86
CA LYS A 574 20.95 -20.77 3.23
C LYS A 574 21.83 -19.81 4.01
N ILE A 575 21.22 -18.92 4.78
CA ILE A 575 21.94 -18.15 5.80
C ILE A 575 22.46 -19.20 6.80
N PRO A 576 23.78 -19.37 6.96
CA PRO A 576 24.28 -20.29 7.95
C PRO A 576 23.81 -19.79 9.31
N THR A 577 23.08 -20.63 10.03
CA THR A 577 22.70 -20.39 11.42
C THR A 577 23.96 -20.07 12.22
N PRO A 578 24.07 -18.91 12.90
CA PRO A 578 25.20 -18.65 13.76
C PRO A 578 25.23 -19.73 14.84
N LYS A 579 26.32 -20.50 14.93
CA LYS A 579 26.55 -21.39 16.07
C LYS A 579 26.67 -20.50 17.30
N LEU A 580 25.63 -20.49 18.15
CA LEU A 580 25.67 -19.90 19.47
C LEU A 580 26.77 -20.62 20.28
N PRO A 581 27.66 -19.88 20.97
CA PRO A 581 28.60 -20.49 21.91
C PRO A 581 27.81 -21.15 23.04
N PRO A 582 28.37 -22.24 23.68
CA PRO A 582 27.66 -22.99 24.69
C PRO A 582 27.28 -22.09 25.86
N ALA A 583 25.98 -22.06 26.16
CA ALA A 583 25.40 -21.27 27.24
C ALA A 583 25.90 -21.74 28.61
N LEU A 584 26.46 -20.83 29.36
CA LEU A 584 26.63 -20.95 30.79
C LEU A 584 25.24 -21.06 31.44
N ARG A 585 24.93 -22.23 32.01
CA ARG A 585 23.73 -22.46 32.81
C ARG A 585 23.81 -21.59 34.07
N ARG A 586 23.02 -20.56 34.16
CA ARG A 586 22.59 -19.91 35.41
C ARG A 586 21.07 -20.00 35.48
N GLY A 587 20.60 -20.53 36.64
CA GLY A 587 19.18 -20.70 36.91
C GLY A 587 18.41 -19.36 36.96
N PRO A 588 17.06 -19.41 36.93
CA PRO A 588 16.24 -18.20 36.80
C PRO A 588 16.29 -17.34 38.07
N PRO A 589 16.41 -16.01 37.97
CA PRO A 589 16.24 -15.14 39.13
C PRO A 589 14.77 -15.04 39.51
N LYS A 590 14.47 -15.14 40.78
CA LYS A 590 13.18 -14.82 41.38
C LYS A 590 13.00 -13.30 41.35
N PHE A 591 11.90 -12.84 40.80
CA PHE A 591 11.49 -11.43 40.89
C PHE A 591 10.34 -11.30 41.90
N GLU A 592 10.58 -10.50 42.93
CA GLU A 592 9.57 -9.94 43.81
C GLU A 592 8.91 -8.74 43.12
N SER A 593 7.57 -8.66 43.24
CA SER A 593 6.75 -7.56 42.74
C SER A 593 7.02 -6.26 43.48
N GLN A 594 7.41 -5.19 42.77
CA GLN A 594 7.18 -3.83 43.22
C GLN A 594 6.43 -3.06 42.11
N ASN A 595 5.25 -2.59 42.50
CA ASN A 595 4.42 -1.66 41.77
C ASN A 595 5.19 -0.35 41.51
N ASN A 596 5.35 0.01 40.26
CA ASN A 596 5.49 1.43 39.88
C ASN A 596 4.83 1.64 38.51
N GLN A 597 3.71 2.33 38.53
CA GLN A 597 3.06 2.87 37.35
C GLN A 597 3.98 3.91 36.70
N VAL A 598 4.41 3.66 35.49
CA VAL A 598 4.97 4.68 34.62
C VAL A 598 3.91 4.99 33.57
N VAL A 599 3.33 6.17 33.66
CA VAL A 599 2.47 6.75 32.64
C VAL A 599 3.36 7.07 31.44
N VAL A 600 3.17 6.36 30.35
CA VAL A 600 3.76 6.70 29.05
C VAL A 600 2.74 7.55 28.30
N ASP A 601 3.04 8.82 28.15
CA ASP A 601 2.27 9.77 27.35
C ASP A 601 2.59 9.52 25.86
N ASP A 602 1.69 8.84 25.17
CA ASP A 602 1.75 8.62 23.71
C ASP A 602 1.23 9.88 23.00
N GLY A 603 2.10 10.89 22.86
CA GLY A 603 1.84 12.09 22.09
C GLY A 603 1.66 11.80 20.60
N ASP A 604 0.44 12.03 20.13
CA ASP A 604 -0.06 12.37 18.80
C ASP A 604 0.80 12.04 17.56
N ILE A 605 0.58 10.82 17.05
CA ILE A 605 0.71 10.51 15.62
C ILE A 605 -0.71 10.37 15.06
N PRO A 606 -1.14 11.11 14.04
CA PRO A 606 -2.47 10.92 13.45
C PRO A 606 -2.56 9.53 12.82
N ARG A 607 -3.25 8.63 13.47
CA ARG A 607 -3.68 7.35 12.88
C ARG A 607 -4.83 7.64 11.93
N ALA A 608 -4.72 7.18 10.69
CA ALA A 608 -5.84 7.10 9.78
C ALA A 608 -6.94 6.24 10.42
N HIS A 609 -8.09 6.85 10.65
CA HIS A 609 -9.28 6.12 11.13
C HIS A 609 -9.81 5.20 10.03
N PRO A 610 -10.18 3.96 10.34
CA PRO A 610 -11.02 3.16 9.47
C PRO A 610 -12.43 3.79 9.42
N PRO A 611 -13.19 3.65 8.31
CA PRO A 611 -14.51 4.23 8.19
C PRO A 611 -15.44 3.67 9.25
N GLN A 612 -15.97 4.55 10.08
CA GLN A 612 -17.01 4.21 11.08
C GLN A 612 -18.30 3.80 10.35
N LYS A 613 -18.80 2.60 10.66
CA LYS A 613 -20.17 2.20 10.35
C LYS A 613 -21.11 3.13 11.13
N GLN A 614 -21.97 3.87 10.43
CA GLN A 614 -23.05 4.62 11.07
C GLN A 614 -24.06 3.64 11.71
N PRO A 615 -24.53 3.90 12.93
CA PRO A 615 -25.59 3.11 13.52
C PRO A 615 -26.92 3.40 12.82
N ALA A 616 -27.69 2.34 12.56
CA ALA A 616 -29.04 2.41 12.03
C ALA A 616 -29.95 3.23 12.97
N ARG A 617 -30.70 4.21 12.45
CA ARG A 617 -31.79 4.89 13.15
C ARG A 617 -32.97 3.94 13.31
N PRO A 618 -33.62 3.90 14.46
CA PRO A 618 -34.85 3.14 14.65
C PRO A 618 -36.05 3.88 14.02
N LYS A 619 -36.95 3.07 13.41
CA LYS A 619 -38.23 3.33 12.76
C LYS A 619 -38.23 4.02 11.42
#